data_d829876d6098d60fe58995a1b6d4a5a3
#
_entry.id   d829876d6098d60fe58995a1b6d4a5a3
#
_cell.length_a   1.000
_cell.length_b   1.000
_cell.length_c   1.000
_cell.angle_alpha   90.00
_cell.angle_beta   90.00
_cell.angle_gamma   90.00
#
_symmetry.space_group_name_H-M   'P 1'
#
loop_
_entity.id
_entity.type
_entity.pdbx_description
1 polymer ?
#
loop_
_entity_poly.entity_id
_entity_poly.type
_entity_poly.pdbx_seq_one_letter_code
_entity_poly.pdbx_strand_id
1 'polypeptide(L)'
;MIIVGDSMARVTPVDLASALALRDVGVLHNEDLRQAVHLAMSLEGHLSGVGRDAVRLAVFNAALERQSNISFGAASHGDLVQILRNLSKSMRLWRYEDAPRTAKSLLARWEIENEYHVQALLWVILAPLFADLEDEENLPSIGHKNPRADLAVPALKTIIEVKFVRSPGQAAWASVIEEVAADSALYLSHSTTYDNIVAVVWDDAAHTEQHEEIRLGLEKLRGVSSAIILSRPGKMKRKPSPSH
;
A
#
# COMPACT_ATOMS: atom_id res chain seq x y z
N MET A 1 11.29 -18.77 -15.90
CA MET A 1 11.15 -20.22 -16.09
C MET A 1 10.63 -20.79 -14.80
N ILE A 2 9.36 -21.22 -14.79
CA ILE A 2 8.75 -21.85 -13.61
C ILE A 2 8.93 -23.36 -13.81
N ILE A 3 9.78 -23.99 -13.01
CA ILE A 3 9.92 -25.44 -12.96
C ILE A 3 8.97 -25.93 -11.88
N VAL A 4 7.88 -26.56 -12.27
CA VAL A 4 6.95 -27.21 -11.32
C VAL A 4 7.14 -28.71 -11.47
N GLY A 5 8.10 -29.27 -10.72
CA GLY A 5 8.46 -30.69 -10.76
C GLY A 5 9.12 -31.13 -12.08
N ASP A 6 9.34 -32.43 -12.25
CA ASP A 6 9.98 -33.02 -13.42
C ASP A 6 9.08 -33.13 -14.67
N SER A 7 7.91 -32.49 -14.66
CA SER A 7 6.91 -32.58 -15.72
C SER A 7 6.56 -31.23 -16.31
N MET A 8 6.61 -31.12 -17.63
CA MET A 8 6.17 -29.93 -18.37
C MET A 8 4.79 -30.14 -18.98
N ALA A 9 3.90 -29.15 -18.92
CA ALA A 9 2.58 -29.19 -19.55
C ALA A 9 2.45 -28.20 -20.68
N ARG A 10 1.63 -28.57 -21.62
CA ARG A 10 1.18 -27.70 -22.71
C ARG A 10 0.04 -26.81 -22.19
N VAL A 11 0.32 -25.53 -22.01
CA VAL A 11 -0.73 -24.52 -21.75
C VAL A 11 -1.17 -23.99 -23.11
N THR A 12 -2.44 -24.23 -23.48
CA THR A 12 -2.96 -23.73 -24.74
C THR A 12 -3.33 -22.25 -24.63
N PRO A 13 -3.36 -21.48 -25.75
CA PRO A 13 -3.86 -20.10 -25.77
C PRO A 13 -5.25 -19.94 -25.17
N VAL A 14 -6.12 -20.95 -25.39
CA VAL A 14 -7.49 -20.98 -24.85
C VAL A 14 -7.48 -21.14 -23.34
N ASP A 15 -6.62 -22.00 -22.80
CA ASP A 15 -6.48 -22.20 -21.36
C ASP A 15 -6.02 -20.91 -20.67
N LEU A 16 -5.08 -20.21 -21.31
CA LEU A 16 -4.55 -18.94 -20.80
C LEU A 16 -5.59 -17.82 -20.88
N ALA A 17 -6.25 -17.67 -22.03
CA ALA A 17 -7.31 -16.68 -22.21
C ALA A 17 -8.47 -16.92 -21.21
N SER A 18 -8.81 -18.20 -20.97
CA SER A 18 -9.82 -18.57 -19.99
C SER A 18 -9.40 -18.25 -18.55
N ALA A 19 -8.14 -18.54 -18.19
CA ALA A 19 -7.59 -18.24 -16.86
C ALA A 19 -7.50 -16.73 -16.58
N LEU A 20 -7.22 -15.94 -17.62
CA LEU A 20 -7.13 -14.48 -17.53
C LEU A 20 -8.47 -13.77 -17.77
N ALA A 21 -9.57 -14.51 -17.99
CA ALA A 21 -10.85 -13.97 -18.43
C ALA A 21 -10.73 -13.05 -19.66
N LEU A 22 -9.76 -13.31 -20.53
CA LEU A 22 -9.48 -12.55 -21.74
C LEU A 22 -10.14 -13.21 -22.95
N ARG A 23 -10.65 -12.41 -23.87
CA ARG A 23 -11.16 -12.92 -25.15
C ARG A 23 -10.04 -13.35 -26.09
N ASP A 24 -8.87 -12.71 -25.95
CA ASP A 24 -7.70 -12.92 -26.79
C ASP A 24 -6.42 -12.57 -26.00
N VAL A 25 -5.34 -13.31 -26.24
CA VAL A 25 -3.99 -13.03 -25.68
C VAL A 25 -3.45 -11.71 -26.23
N GLY A 26 -3.90 -11.27 -27.40
CA GLY A 26 -3.55 -9.97 -28.00
C GLY A 26 -3.98 -8.75 -27.19
N VAL A 27 -4.89 -8.92 -26.21
CA VAL A 27 -5.31 -7.85 -25.29
C VAL A 27 -4.23 -7.50 -24.26
N LEU A 28 -3.18 -8.34 -24.10
CA LEU A 28 -2.06 -8.05 -23.22
C LEU A 28 -1.19 -6.95 -23.85
N HIS A 29 -1.24 -5.75 -23.28
CA HIS A 29 -0.50 -4.58 -23.78
C HIS A 29 0.98 -4.57 -23.38
N ASN A 30 1.40 -5.45 -22.48
CA ASN A 30 2.78 -5.53 -22.02
C ASN A 30 3.55 -6.57 -22.83
N GLU A 31 4.59 -6.16 -23.57
CA GLU A 31 5.40 -7.02 -24.44
C GLU A 31 6.13 -8.10 -23.66
N ASP A 32 6.68 -7.77 -22.49
CA ASP A 32 7.39 -8.75 -21.64
C ASP A 32 6.44 -9.84 -21.15
N LEU A 33 5.19 -9.47 -20.81
CA LEU A 33 4.16 -10.42 -20.42
C LEU A 33 3.74 -11.29 -21.59
N ARG A 34 3.58 -10.71 -22.79
CA ARG A 34 3.31 -11.49 -24.02
C ARG A 34 4.42 -12.51 -24.29
N GLN A 35 5.68 -12.09 -24.19
CA GLN A 35 6.83 -12.99 -24.38
C GLN A 35 6.85 -14.10 -23.32
N ALA A 36 6.62 -13.77 -22.04
CA ALA A 36 6.54 -14.77 -20.97
C ALA A 36 5.40 -15.77 -21.19
N VAL A 37 4.26 -15.28 -21.66
CA VAL A 37 3.10 -16.11 -22.03
C VAL A 37 3.44 -17.01 -23.23
N HIS A 38 4.01 -16.47 -24.29
CA HIS A 38 4.45 -17.24 -25.46
C HIS A 38 5.51 -18.28 -25.09
N LEU A 39 6.45 -17.95 -24.22
CA LEU A 39 7.44 -18.89 -23.71
C LEU A 39 6.77 -20.03 -22.91
N ALA A 40 5.88 -19.69 -21.99
CA ALA A 40 5.12 -20.68 -21.21
C ALA A 40 4.28 -21.60 -22.11
N MET A 41 3.72 -21.06 -23.21
CA MET A 41 2.95 -21.80 -24.21
C MET A 41 3.80 -22.66 -25.14
N SER A 42 5.04 -22.26 -25.43
CA SER A 42 5.96 -22.98 -26.30
C SER A 42 6.68 -24.13 -25.60
N LEU A 43 6.65 -24.16 -24.26
CA LEU A 43 7.23 -25.26 -23.49
C LEU A 43 6.37 -26.50 -23.66
N GLU A 44 6.78 -27.40 -24.56
CA GLU A 44 6.15 -28.71 -24.74
C GLU A 44 6.46 -29.60 -23.54
N GLY A 45 5.40 -30.08 -22.88
CA GLY A 45 5.56 -31.02 -21.80
C GLY A 45 4.22 -31.47 -21.22
N HIS A 46 4.24 -32.59 -20.53
CA HIS A 46 3.05 -33.19 -19.92
C HIS A 46 3.02 -32.89 -18.44
N LEU A 47 2.35 -31.79 -18.04
CA LEU A 47 2.02 -31.57 -16.65
C LEU A 47 0.73 -32.33 -16.30
N SER A 48 0.66 -32.90 -15.09
CA SER A 48 -0.60 -33.34 -14.48
C SER A 48 -1.62 -32.20 -14.42
N GLY A 49 -2.88 -32.47 -14.17
CA GLY A 49 -3.91 -31.45 -13.98
C GLY A 49 -3.51 -30.40 -12.98
N VAL A 50 -2.93 -30.80 -11.84
CA VAL A 50 -2.43 -29.90 -10.79
C VAL A 50 -1.30 -29.01 -11.29
N GLY A 51 -0.36 -29.54 -12.10
CA GLY A 51 0.72 -28.72 -12.66
C GLY A 51 0.22 -27.70 -13.68
N ARG A 52 -0.79 -28.03 -14.50
CA ARG A 52 -1.45 -27.07 -15.40
C ARG A 52 -2.12 -25.93 -14.64
N ASP A 53 -2.84 -26.26 -13.59
CA ASP A 53 -3.53 -25.25 -12.77
C ASP A 53 -2.53 -24.35 -12.05
N ALA A 54 -1.40 -24.87 -11.58
CA ALA A 54 -0.32 -24.09 -11.01
C ALA A 54 0.29 -23.09 -12.02
N VAL A 55 0.52 -23.51 -13.28
CA VAL A 55 1.01 -22.62 -14.34
C VAL A 55 -0.02 -21.56 -14.69
N ARG A 56 -1.30 -21.94 -14.82
CA ARG A 56 -2.40 -20.98 -15.07
C ARG A 56 -2.48 -19.92 -13.98
N LEU A 57 -2.42 -20.35 -12.71
CA LEU A 57 -2.45 -19.44 -11.57
C LEU A 57 -1.24 -18.51 -11.56
N ALA A 58 -0.05 -19.03 -11.83
CA ALA A 58 1.17 -18.21 -11.90
C ALA A 58 1.11 -17.15 -13.00
N VAL A 59 0.61 -17.50 -14.20
CA VAL A 59 0.44 -16.56 -15.31
C VAL A 59 -0.67 -15.54 -14.99
N PHE A 60 -1.77 -15.99 -14.42
CA PHE A 60 -2.86 -15.10 -13.98
C PHE A 60 -2.35 -14.07 -12.96
N ASN A 61 -1.63 -14.52 -11.93
CA ASN A 61 -1.06 -13.65 -10.92
C ASN A 61 -0.07 -12.66 -11.56
N ALA A 62 0.85 -13.11 -12.40
CA ALA A 62 1.80 -12.24 -13.08
C ALA A 62 1.10 -11.18 -13.97
N ALA A 63 0.01 -11.54 -14.64
CA ALA A 63 -0.78 -10.59 -15.45
C ALA A 63 -1.48 -9.54 -14.57
N LEU A 64 -2.10 -9.97 -13.47
CA LEU A 64 -2.76 -9.08 -12.53
C LEU A 64 -1.76 -8.16 -11.82
N GLU A 65 -0.62 -8.68 -11.39
CA GLU A 65 0.47 -7.89 -10.80
C GLU A 65 0.91 -6.77 -11.72
N ARG A 66 1.10 -7.09 -13.02
CA ARG A 66 1.52 -6.09 -14.00
C ARG A 66 0.46 -5.05 -14.37
N GLN A 67 -0.82 -5.42 -14.32
CA GLN A 67 -1.91 -4.49 -14.59
C GLN A 67 -2.28 -3.63 -13.40
N SER A 68 -2.27 -4.20 -12.20
CA SER A 68 -2.71 -3.54 -10.97
C SER A 68 -1.55 -3.08 -10.08
N ASN A 69 -0.33 -3.52 -10.35
CA ASN A 69 0.84 -3.42 -9.47
C ASN A 69 0.57 -4.01 -8.07
N ILE A 70 -0.24 -5.05 -7.99
CA ILE A 70 -0.54 -5.78 -6.76
C ILE A 70 -0.24 -7.25 -6.99
N SER A 71 0.56 -7.86 -6.11
CA SER A 71 0.80 -9.29 -6.10
C SER A 71 -0.38 -10.03 -5.47
N PHE A 72 -0.78 -11.16 -6.09
CA PHE A 72 -1.79 -12.07 -5.56
C PHE A 72 -1.16 -13.32 -4.93
N GLY A 73 0.16 -13.33 -4.77
CA GLY A 73 0.91 -14.30 -3.98
C GLY A 73 1.00 -13.88 -2.50
N ALA A 74 2.03 -14.34 -1.83
CA ALA A 74 2.38 -13.80 -0.51
C ALA A 74 2.75 -12.31 -0.70
N ALA A 75 1.98 -11.43 -0.07
CA ALA A 75 2.20 -10.00 -0.18
C ALA A 75 3.62 -9.63 0.29
N SER A 76 4.29 -8.79 -0.47
CA SER A 76 5.64 -8.31 -0.19
C SER A 76 5.61 -6.90 0.42
N HIS A 77 6.77 -6.46 0.94
CA HIS A 77 6.96 -5.07 1.34
C HIS A 77 6.68 -4.09 0.18
N GLY A 78 7.08 -4.45 -1.06
CA GLY A 78 6.78 -3.65 -2.24
C GLY A 78 5.30 -3.51 -2.52
N ASP A 79 4.50 -4.57 -2.29
CA ASP A 79 3.04 -4.54 -2.45
C ASP A 79 2.40 -3.63 -1.40
N LEU A 80 2.84 -3.71 -0.14
CA LEU A 80 2.39 -2.81 0.92
C LEU A 80 2.61 -1.34 0.53
N VAL A 81 3.83 -0.99 0.12
CA VAL A 81 4.16 0.37 -0.33
C VAL A 81 3.30 0.80 -1.51
N GLN A 82 3.07 -0.10 -2.48
CA GLN A 82 2.26 0.22 -3.65
C GLN A 82 0.78 0.41 -3.30
N ILE A 83 0.23 -0.38 -2.40
CA ILE A 83 -1.14 -0.22 -1.88
C ILE A 83 -1.28 1.16 -1.23
N LEU A 84 -0.35 1.53 -0.36
CA LEU A 84 -0.34 2.82 0.32
C LEU A 84 -0.23 3.99 -0.68
N ARG A 85 0.62 3.90 -1.69
CA ARG A 85 0.73 4.91 -2.76
C ARG A 85 -0.57 5.06 -3.55
N ASN A 86 -1.28 3.96 -3.79
CA ASN A 86 -2.55 3.96 -4.53
C ASN A 86 -3.71 4.60 -3.74
N LEU A 87 -3.57 4.88 -2.44
CA LEU A 87 -4.62 5.53 -1.64
C LEU A 87 -5.02 6.89 -2.19
N SER A 88 -4.07 7.68 -2.67
CA SER A 88 -4.35 8.97 -3.32
C SER A 88 -5.34 8.83 -4.48
N LYS A 89 -5.22 7.74 -5.26
CA LYS A 89 -6.14 7.42 -6.36
C LYS A 89 -7.52 7.02 -5.83
N SER A 90 -7.57 6.23 -4.76
CA SER A 90 -8.82 5.76 -4.14
C SER A 90 -9.63 6.92 -3.57
N MET A 91 -8.95 7.94 -3.05
CA MET A 91 -9.59 9.14 -2.48
C MET A 91 -10.32 10.02 -3.51
N ARG A 92 -10.19 9.77 -4.82
CA ARG A 92 -10.97 10.50 -5.85
C ARG A 92 -12.48 10.36 -5.66
N LEU A 93 -12.95 9.28 -5.07
CA LEU A 93 -14.36 9.02 -4.75
C LEU A 93 -14.71 9.31 -3.29
N TRP A 94 -13.88 10.11 -2.58
CA TRP A 94 -14.12 10.47 -1.19
C TRP A 94 -15.51 11.08 -1.00
N ARG A 95 -16.21 10.60 0.03
CA ARG A 95 -17.56 11.08 0.35
C ARG A 95 -17.47 12.27 1.28
N TYR A 96 -17.74 13.44 0.73
CA TYR A 96 -17.90 14.66 1.50
C TYR A 96 -18.97 15.51 0.81
N GLU A 97 -20.13 15.60 1.41
CA GLU A 97 -21.32 16.21 0.83
C GLU A 97 -21.68 17.49 1.58
N ASP A 98 -21.94 18.58 0.86
CA ASP A 98 -22.40 19.85 1.43
C ASP A 98 -23.91 19.85 1.65
N ALA A 99 -24.66 19.05 0.86
CA ALA A 99 -26.09 18.86 0.96
C ALA A 99 -26.47 17.39 0.69
N PRO A 100 -27.57 16.89 1.25
CA PRO A 100 -28.08 15.57 0.93
C PRO A 100 -28.36 15.43 -0.57
N ARG A 101 -28.04 14.27 -1.13
CA ARG A 101 -28.31 14.00 -2.58
C ARG A 101 -29.79 13.97 -2.94
N THR A 102 -30.61 13.55 -2.00
CA THR A 102 -32.07 13.55 -2.11
C THR A 102 -32.67 14.04 -0.79
N ALA A 103 -33.91 14.48 -0.81
CA ALA A 103 -34.61 14.96 0.40
C ALA A 103 -34.68 13.95 1.56
N LYS A 104 -34.51 12.64 1.25
CA LYS A 104 -34.55 11.55 2.23
C LYS A 104 -33.17 10.97 2.56
N SER A 105 -32.08 11.38 1.86
CA SER A 105 -30.75 10.86 2.15
C SER A 105 -30.09 11.62 3.28
N LEU A 106 -29.35 10.88 4.12
CA LEU A 106 -28.49 11.49 5.14
C LEU A 106 -27.28 12.13 4.50
N LEU A 107 -26.83 13.23 5.10
CA LEU A 107 -25.59 13.89 4.74
C LEU A 107 -24.41 12.97 5.05
N ALA A 108 -23.61 12.62 4.04
CA ALA A 108 -22.42 11.78 4.20
C ALA A 108 -21.16 12.63 4.18
N ARG A 109 -20.42 12.63 5.29
CA ARG A 109 -19.11 13.29 5.42
C ARG A 109 -18.12 12.34 6.06
N TRP A 110 -17.16 11.89 5.29
CA TRP A 110 -16.02 11.12 5.80
C TRP A 110 -14.91 12.11 6.13
N GLU A 111 -14.80 12.43 7.41
CA GLU A 111 -13.84 13.40 7.90
C GLU A 111 -12.59 12.69 8.46
N ILE A 112 -11.42 13.16 8.05
CA ILE A 112 -10.13 12.79 8.63
C ILE A 112 -9.65 14.04 9.39
N GLU A 113 -9.65 14.00 10.70
CA GLU A 113 -9.36 15.17 11.55
C GLU A 113 -8.09 15.02 12.38
N ASN A 114 -7.55 13.82 12.46
CA ASN A 114 -6.39 13.51 13.27
C ASN A 114 -5.72 12.21 12.79
N GLU A 115 -4.62 11.88 13.42
CA GLU A 115 -3.79 10.73 13.14
C GLU A 115 -4.53 9.39 13.30
N TYR A 116 -5.33 9.24 14.36
CA TYR A 116 -6.12 8.02 14.59
C TYR A 116 -7.13 7.74 13.47
N HIS A 117 -7.69 8.79 12.85
CA HIS A 117 -8.58 8.60 11.69
C HIS A 117 -7.80 8.09 10.48
N VAL A 118 -6.53 8.49 10.32
CA VAL A 118 -5.66 7.97 9.26
C VAL A 118 -5.29 6.52 9.56
N GLN A 119 -4.90 6.20 10.79
CA GLN A 119 -4.64 4.82 11.23
C GLN A 119 -5.83 3.90 10.97
N ALA A 120 -7.04 4.34 11.36
CA ALA A 120 -8.28 3.59 11.11
C ALA A 120 -8.54 3.38 9.61
N LEU A 121 -8.29 4.39 8.76
CA LEU A 121 -8.40 4.27 7.31
C LEU A 121 -7.41 3.22 6.78
N LEU A 122 -6.16 3.28 7.22
CA LEU A 122 -5.13 2.31 6.83
C LEU A 122 -5.49 0.91 7.28
N TRP A 123 -5.97 0.76 8.52
CA TRP A 123 -6.43 -0.52 9.05
C TRP A 123 -7.50 -1.17 8.17
N VAL A 124 -8.56 -0.43 7.83
CA VAL A 124 -9.66 -0.93 6.98
C VAL A 124 -9.16 -1.43 5.62
N ILE A 125 -8.13 -0.79 5.08
CA ILE A 125 -7.59 -1.13 3.76
C ILE A 125 -6.60 -2.30 3.83
N LEU A 126 -5.79 -2.36 4.87
CA LEU A 126 -4.70 -3.32 4.98
C LEU A 126 -5.10 -4.63 5.65
N ALA A 127 -5.98 -4.61 6.64
CA ALA A 127 -6.36 -5.81 7.38
C ALA A 127 -6.91 -6.97 6.51
N PRO A 128 -7.67 -6.73 5.43
CA PRO A 128 -8.08 -7.81 4.53
C PRO A 128 -6.93 -8.43 3.72
N LEU A 129 -5.78 -7.75 3.63
CA LEU A 129 -4.65 -8.13 2.78
C LEU A 129 -3.48 -8.70 3.59
N PHE A 130 -3.33 -8.28 4.84
CA PHE A 130 -2.25 -8.68 5.75
C PHE A 130 -2.88 -9.27 7.02
N ALA A 131 -2.89 -10.60 7.08
CA ALA A 131 -3.55 -11.33 8.18
C ALA A 131 -2.85 -11.12 9.55
N ASP A 132 -1.59 -10.70 9.52
CA ASP A 132 -0.75 -10.41 10.69
C ASP A 132 -0.58 -8.89 10.92
N LEU A 133 -1.46 -8.06 10.35
CA LEU A 133 -1.47 -6.63 10.65
C LEU A 133 -1.84 -6.41 12.12
N GLU A 134 -1.04 -5.64 12.82
CA GLU A 134 -1.23 -5.26 14.22
C GLU A 134 -1.33 -3.75 14.37
N ASP A 135 -2.15 -3.29 15.30
CA ASP A 135 -2.28 -1.89 15.69
C ASP A 135 -1.64 -1.65 17.06
N GLU A 136 -1.11 -0.45 17.24
CA GLU A 136 -0.49 -0.02 18.52
C GLU A 136 0.54 -1.03 19.06
N GLU A 137 1.36 -1.61 18.17
CA GLU A 137 2.35 -2.64 18.51
C GLU A 137 3.37 -2.13 19.53
N ASN A 138 3.44 -2.82 20.68
CA ASN A 138 4.38 -2.49 21.73
C ASN A 138 5.78 -3.03 21.39
N LEU A 139 6.73 -2.13 21.27
CA LEU A 139 8.12 -2.46 20.98
C LEU A 139 8.94 -2.61 22.27
N PRO A 140 10.10 -3.27 22.21
CA PRO A 140 10.96 -3.43 23.39
C PRO A 140 11.29 -2.10 24.07
N SER A 141 11.13 -2.06 25.39
CA SER A 141 11.39 -0.87 26.20
C SER A 141 12.85 -0.43 26.12
N ILE A 142 13.07 0.88 25.99
CA ILE A 142 14.39 1.50 25.99
C ILE A 142 14.49 2.42 27.21
N GLY A 143 15.15 1.94 28.26
CA GLY A 143 15.17 2.64 29.53
C GLY A 143 13.76 2.80 30.10
N HIS A 144 13.29 4.05 30.23
CA HIS A 144 11.94 4.36 30.71
C HIS A 144 10.94 4.64 29.59
N LYS A 145 11.33 4.48 28.32
CA LYS A 145 10.44 4.67 27.17
C LYS A 145 9.90 3.32 26.70
N ASN A 146 8.59 3.27 26.50
CA ASN A 146 7.88 2.14 25.91
C ASN A 146 7.38 2.58 24.52
N PRO A 147 8.20 2.45 23.49
CA PRO A 147 7.80 2.87 22.14
C PRO A 147 6.68 1.97 21.63
N ARG A 148 5.77 2.57 20.89
CA ARG A 148 4.61 1.89 20.33
C ARG A 148 4.48 2.34 18.86
N ALA A 149 4.48 1.38 17.96
CA ALA A 149 4.28 1.63 16.54
C ALA A 149 2.78 1.79 16.26
N ASP A 150 2.41 2.66 15.33
CA ASP A 150 1.00 2.89 14.97
C ASP A 150 0.37 1.65 14.35
N LEU A 151 1.01 1.09 13.32
CA LEU A 151 0.63 -0.17 12.69
C LEU A 151 1.90 -0.98 12.38
N ALA A 152 1.78 -2.31 12.39
CA ALA A 152 2.88 -3.19 12.05
C ALA A 152 2.42 -4.38 11.21
N VAL A 153 3.30 -4.86 10.32
CA VAL A 153 3.14 -6.11 9.57
C VAL A 153 4.36 -6.98 9.85
N PRO A 154 4.30 -7.86 10.88
CA PRO A 154 5.45 -8.65 11.34
C PRO A 154 6.06 -9.54 10.26
N ALA A 155 5.24 -10.20 9.42
CA ALA A 155 5.73 -11.04 8.32
C ALA A 155 6.57 -10.26 7.30
N LEU A 156 6.35 -8.97 7.15
CA LEU A 156 7.13 -8.08 6.28
C LEU A 156 8.22 -7.33 7.05
N LYS A 157 8.35 -7.56 8.35
CA LYS A 157 9.26 -6.83 9.24
C LYS A 157 9.13 -5.30 9.09
N THR A 158 7.90 -4.82 8.93
CA THR A 158 7.62 -3.44 8.55
C THR A 158 6.69 -2.77 9.55
N ILE A 159 7.09 -1.60 10.02
CA ILE A 159 6.27 -0.66 10.78
C ILE A 159 5.69 0.37 9.80
N ILE A 160 4.46 0.77 10.01
CA ILE A 160 3.82 1.89 9.33
C ILE A 160 3.63 2.98 10.38
N GLU A 161 4.39 4.05 10.23
CA GLU A 161 4.32 5.23 11.11
C GLU A 161 3.43 6.29 10.47
N VAL A 162 2.45 6.79 11.20
CA VAL A 162 1.47 7.75 10.71
C VAL A 162 1.74 9.11 11.33
N LYS A 163 1.70 10.17 10.52
CA LYS A 163 1.79 11.56 10.98
C LYS A 163 0.71 12.41 10.34
N PHE A 164 0.29 13.44 11.05
CA PHE A 164 -0.78 14.33 10.62
C PHE A 164 -0.33 15.80 10.60
N VAL A 165 -0.24 16.40 9.41
CA VAL A 165 0.13 17.81 9.23
C VAL A 165 -1.12 18.67 9.12
N ARG A 166 -1.36 19.52 10.14
CA ARG A 166 -2.53 20.42 10.18
C ARG A 166 -2.30 21.75 9.49
N SER A 167 -1.10 22.27 9.62
CA SER A 167 -0.77 23.64 9.20
C SER A 167 0.18 23.63 8.02
N PRO A 168 0.00 24.53 7.05
CA PRO A 168 0.97 24.74 5.99
C PRO A 168 2.25 25.35 6.55
N GLY A 169 3.38 25.04 5.93
CA GLY A 169 4.65 25.70 6.17
C GLY A 169 5.78 24.79 6.63
N GLN A 170 7.00 25.29 6.49
CA GLN A 170 8.23 24.53 6.72
C GLN A 170 8.37 24.00 8.15
N ALA A 171 7.92 24.78 9.15
CA ALA A 171 8.02 24.36 10.54
C ALA A 171 7.21 23.09 10.86
N ALA A 172 6.01 22.95 10.29
CA ALA A 172 5.19 21.76 10.47
C ALA A 172 5.84 20.52 9.82
N TRP A 173 6.41 20.68 8.64
CA TRP A 173 7.13 19.60 7.96
C TRP A 173 8.45 19.24 8.65
N ALA A 174 9.19 20.23 9.18
CA ALA A 174 10.38 19.98 9.97
C ALA A 174 10.07 19.15 11.22
N SER A 175 8.97 19.47 11.93
CA SER A 175 8.50 18.69 13.09
C SER A 175 8.23 17.23 12.71
N VAL A 176 7.54 16.98 11.59
CA VAL A 176 7.28 15.60 11.12
C VAL A 176 8.58 14.83 10.85
N ILE A 177 9.56 15.47 10.21
CA ILE A 177 10.85 14.83 9.95
C ILE A 177 11.57 14.49 11.27
N GLU A 178 11.56 15.42 12.25
CA GLU A 178 12.17 15.22 13.57
C GLU A 178 11.48 14.11 14.35
N GLU A 179 10.15 14.05 14.34
CA GLU A 179 9.35 13.03 15.01
C GLU A 179 9.62 11.65 14.40
N VAL A 180 9.53 11.50 13.06
CA VAL A 180 9.82 10.23 12.37
C VAL A 180 11.27 9.80 12.61
N ALA A 181 12.23 10.73 12.65
CA ALA A 181 13.63 10.40 12.95
C ALA A 181 13.79 9.89 14.38
N ALA A 182 13.12 10.51 15.34
CA ALA A 182 13.14 10.06 16.73
C ALA A 182 12.49 8.67 16.92
N ASP A 183 11.31 8.47 16.30
CA ASP A 183 10.58 7.20 16.35
C ASP A 183 11.39 6.09 15.67
N SER A 184 11.96 6.33 14.48
CA SER A 184 12.77 5.35 13.78
C SER A 184 14.01 4.94 14.59
N ALA A 185 14.66 5.88 15.28
CA ALA A 185 15.79 5.58 16.14
C ALA A 185 15.38 4.70 17.34
N LEU A 186 14.18 4.92 17.91
CA LEU A 186 13.64 4.11 18.99
C LEU A 186 13.24 2.70 18.49
N TYR A 187 12.50 2.62 17.39
CA TYR A 187 11.96 1.36 16.88
C TYR A 187 13.04 0.38 16.44
N LEU A 188 14.09 0.87 15.78
CA LEU A 188 15.13 0.02 15.21
C LEU A 188 16.35 -0.19 16.12
N SER A 189 16.44 0.48 17.28
CA SER A 189 17.62 0.39 18.13
C SER A 189 17.78 -0.97 18.82
N HIS A 190 16.68 -1.66 19.11
CA HIS A 190 16.67 -2.95 19.81
C HIS A 190 15.66 -3.95 19.21
N SER A 191 15.03 -3.61 18.09
CA SER A 191 14.12 -4.53 17.43
C SER A 191 14.90 -5.58 16.64
N THR A 192 14.64 -6.85 16.91
CA THR A 192 15.04 -7.97 16.05
C THR A 192 13.91 -8.35 15.08
N THR A 193 12.75 -7.76 15.27
CA THR A 193 11.52 -8.09 14.54
C THR A 193 11.32 -7.20 13.32
N TYR A 194 11.63 -5.89 13.44
CA TYR A 194 11.34 -4.91 12.40
C TYR A 194 12.63 -4.29 11.84
N ASP A 195 12.71 -4.24 10.52
CA ASP A 195 13.85 -3.71 9.77
C ASP A 195 13.48 -2.47 8.94
N ASN A 196 12.17 -2.27 8.69
CA ASN A 196 11.67 -1.27 7.78
C ASN A 196 10.59 -0.41 8.42
N ILE A 197 10.59 0.87 8.07
CA ILE A 197 9.54 1.82 8.42
C ILE A 197 8.98 2.41 7.11
N VAL A 198 7.66 2.42 6.99
CA VAL A 198 6.94 3.16 5.96
C VAL A 198 6.27 4.35 6.65
N ALA A 199 6.74 5.56 6.35
CA ALA A 199 6.15 6.77 6.89
C ALA A 199 4.93 7.19 6.05
N VAL A 200 3.74 7.27 6.65
CA VAL A 200 2.52 7.76 6.01
C VAL A 200 2.14 9.10 6.62
N VAL A 201 2.20 10.16 5.84
CA VAL A 201 1.92 11.51 6.31
C VAL A 201 0.63 12.01 5.67
N TRP A 202 -0.35 12.37 6.50
CA TRP A 202 -1.54 13.06 6.04
C TRP A 202 -1.31 14.57 6.03
N ASP A 203 -1.38 15.18 4.84
CA ASP A 203 -1.33 16.62 4.67
C ASP A 203 -2.75 17.21 4.63
N ASP A 204 -3.23 17.70 5.78
CA ASP A 204 -4.54 18.34 5.87
C ASP A 204 -4.56 19.77 5.31
N ALA A 205 -3.38 20.39 5.12
CA ALA A 205 -3.25 21.68 4.48
C ALA A 205 -3.34 21.60 2.95
N ALA A 206 -3.08 20.43 2.36
CA ALA A 206 -3.06 20.15 0.92
C ALA A 206 -2.03 21.00 0.14
N HIS A 207 -0.85 21.20 0.73
CA HIS A 207 0.28 21.93 0.13
C HIS A 207 1.19 20.99 -0.66
N THR A 208 0.70 20.55 -1.81
CA THR A 208 1.32 19.48 -2.62
C THR A 208 2.68 19.81 -3.22
N GLU A 209 3.04 21.09 -3.33
CA GLU A 209 4.33 21.51 -3.90
C GLU A 209 5.54 21.09 -3.04
N GLN A 210 5.34 20.83 -1.75
CA GLN A 210 6.41 20.40 -0.84
C GLN A 210 6.52 18.88 -0.70
N HIS A 211 5.55 18.13 -1.20
CA HIS A 211 5.45 16.69 -0.98
C HIS A 211 6.69 15.92 -1.44
N GLU A 212 7.24 16.26 -2.61
CA GLU A 212 8.39 15.52 -3.15
C GLU A 212 9.66 15.78 -2.32
N GLU A 213 9.89 17.03 -1.90
CA GLU A 213 11.02 17.39 -1.04
C GLU A 213 10.94 16.66 0.30
N ILE A 214 9.77 16.67 0.92
CA ILE A 214 9.54 16.01 2.22
C ILE A 214 9.66 14.50 2.08
N ARG A 215 9.09 13.91 1.04
CA ARG A 215 9.21 12.47 0.77
C ARG A 215 10.68 12.05 0.69
N LEU A 216 11.47 12.77 -0.10
CA LEU A 216 12.91 12.53 -0.24
C LEU A 216 13.68 12.76 1.08
N GLY A 217 13.24 13.72 1.89
CA GLY A 217 13.79 13.97 3.22
C GLY A 217 13.56 12.80 4.18
N LEU A 218 12.32 12.32 4.25
CA LEU A 218 11.94 11.19 5.09
C LEU A 218 12.64 9.88 4.66
N GLU A 219 12.72 9.61 3.36
CA GLU A 219 13.38 8.40 2.83
C GLU A 219 14.91 8.39 3.05
N LYS A 220 15.52 9.50 3.47
CA LYS A 220 16.94 9.55 3.91
C LYS A 220 17.14 9.14 5.37
N LEU A 221 16.08 9.09 6.16
CA LEU A 221 16.16 8.68 7.54
C LEU A 221 16.48 7.19 7.65
N ARG A 222 17.26 6.83 8.65
CA ARG A 222 17.65 5.44 8.87
C ARG A 222 16.41 4.58 9.10
N GLY A 223 16.29 3.51 8.31
CA GLY A 223 15.21 2.53 8.42
C GLY A 223 13.92 2.93 7.73
N VAL A 224 13.77 4.17 7.29
CA VAL A 224 12.62 4.58 6.47
C VAL A 224 12.83 4.07 5.04
N SER A 225 12.12 3.02 4.69
CA SER A 225 12.19 2.37 3.37
C SER A 225 11.34 3.07 2.32
N SER A 226 10.29 3.77 2.74
CA SER A 226 9.44 4.58 1.87
C SER A 226 8.67 5.62 2.68
N ALA A 227 8.37 6.74 2.04
CA ALA A 227 7.45 7.75 2.56
C ALA A 227 6.31 8.00 1.59
N ILE A 228 5.08 8.07 2.11
CA ILE A 228 3.86 8.31 1.36
C ILE A 228 3.18 9.54 1.95
N ILE A 229 2.99 10.57 1.14
CA ILE A 229 2.30 11.78 1.58
C ILE A 229 0.92 11.80 0.91
N LEU A 230 -0.12 11.77 1.75
CA LEU A 230 -1.51 11.76 1.35
C LEU A 230 -2.10 13.15 1.55
N SER A 231 -2.40 13.83 0.44
CA SER A 231 -3.08 15.10 0.51
C SER A 231 -4.57 14.92 0.84
N ARG A 232 -5.08 15.77 1.69
CA ARG A 232 -6.52 15.86 1.95
C ARG A 232 -7.29 15.95 0.63
N PRO A 233 -8.35 15.14 0.44
CA PRO A 233 -9.18 15.25 -0.76
C PRO A 233 -9.78 16.64 -0.90
N GLY A 234 -9.71 17.23 -2.09
CA GLY A 234 -10.19 18.60 -2.34
C GLY A 234 -11.68 18.83 -2.03
N LYS A 235 -12.48 17.75 -1.97
CA LYS A 235 -13.89 17.83 -1.55
C LYS A 235 -14.06 17.97 -0.04
N MET A 236 -13.08 17.55 0.75
CA MET A 236 -13.13 17.61 2.22
C MET A 236 -12.75 19.02 2.66
N LYS A 237 -13.76 19.86 2.90
CA LYS A 237 -13.56 21.24 3.33
C LYS A 237 -13.11 21.28 4.79
N ARG A 238 -12.13 22.15 5.07
CA ARG A 238 -11.79 22.47 6.46
C ARG A 238 -12.92 23.22 7.14
N LYS A 239 -13.27 22.81 8.35
CA LYS A 239 -14.08 23.66 9.21
C LYS A 239 -13.27 24.92 9.53
N PRO A 240 -13.83 26.14 9.40
CA PRO A 240 -13.14 27.33 9.90
C PRO A 240 -12.80 27.11 11.38
N SER A 241 -11.56 27.40 11.77
CA SER A 241 -11.18 27.41 13.18
C SER A 241 -12.14 28.33 13.93
N PRO A 242 -12.65 27.92 15.09
CA PRO A 242 -13.42 28.84 15.90
C PRO A 242 -12.55 30.07 16.16
N SER A 243 -13.06 31.24 15.75
CA SER A 243 -12.43 32.53 16.05
C SER A 243 -12.40 32.68 17.58
N HIS A 244 -11.21 32.67 18.16
CA HIS A 244 -10.99 33.01 19.55
C HIS A 244 -11.15 34.50 19.77
#